data_771e340042bef3f58818d8a13617bc9d
#
_entry.id   771e340042bef3f58818d8a13617bc9d
#
_cell.length_a   1.000
_cell.length_b   1.000
_cell.length_c   1.000
_cell.angle_alpha   90.00
_cell.angle_beta   90.00
_cell.angle_gamma   90.00
#
_symmetry.space_group_name_H-M   'P 1'
#
loop_
_entity.id
_entity.type
_entity.pdbx_description
1 polymer ?
#
loop_
_entity_poly.entity_id
_entity_poly.type
_entity_poly.pdbx_seq_one_letter_code
_entity_poly.pdbx_strand_id
1 'polypeptide(L)'
;ERAKSVDFAHPHYCTGGQIAAYKDGPLTVSALTGKTVGVQLATTYADAAKKLKGLKNIKTYKGDPEAFSALRAKKVDAWISDKFTVKATLDKNPDAGISAGEMVFVERVSMILRKNNKTLEDKLNQGLAEVMKDGTYKALSEKYFKEDISCRS
;
A
#
# COMPACT_ATOMS: atom_id res chain seq x y z
N GLU A 1 8.52 10.05 12.67
CA GLU A 1 8.62 9.69 14.08
C GLU A 1 9.49 8.44 14.29
N ARG A 2 9.29 7.36 13.54
CA ARG A 2 10.09 6.11 13.63
C ARG A 2 11.60 6.34 13.49
N ALA A 3 12.04 7.26 12.62
CA ALA A 3 13.46 7.58 12.40
C ALA A 3 14.19 8.13 13.65
N LYS A 4 13.46 8.51 14.71
CA LYS A 4 14.07 8.87 16.00
C LYS A 4 14.62 7.67 16.74
N SER A 5 13.98 6.50 16.58
CA SER A 5 14.27 5.28 17.35
C SER A 5 14.99 4.20 16.55
N VAL A 6 14.93 4.25 15.22
CA VAL A 6 15.52 3.25 14.33
C VAL A 6 16.19 3.92 13.13
N ASP A 7 17.09 3.18 12.48
CA ASP A 7 17.64 3.55 11.18
C ASP A 7 16.97 2.72 10.06
N PHE A 8 17.10 3.17 8.83
CA PHE A 8 16.52 2.54 7.65
C PHE A 8 17.59 2.34 6.60
N ALA A 9 17.65 1.15 6.04
CA ALA A 9 18.42 0.90 4.82
C ALA A 9 17.76 1.61 3.62
N HIS A 10 18.38 1.54 2.44
CA HIS A 10 17.77 2.06 1.21
C HIS A 10 16.41 1.39 0.96
N PRO A 11 15.45 2.12 0.36
CA PRO A 11 14.18 1.54 -0.02
C PRO A 11 14.37 0.35 -0.95
N HIS A 12 13.73 -0.77 -0.62
CA HIS A 12 13.84 -1.99 -1.41
C HIS A 12 12.60 -2.27 -2.26
N TYR A 13 11.45 -1.64 -1.99
CA TYR A 13 10.31 -1.61 -2.90
C TYR A 13 9.44 -0.38 -2.67
N CYS A 14 8.63 -0.05 -3.68
CA CYS A 14 7.63 0.99 -3.60
C CYS A 14 6.23 0.39 -3.67
N THR A 15 5.36 0.89 -2.80
CA THR A 15 3.95 0.57 -2.73
C THR A 15 3.15 1.85 -2.46
N GLY A 16 2.00 1.77 -1.86
CA GLY A 16 1.21 2.92 -1.42
C GLY A 16 -0.25 2.61 -1.24
N GLY A 17 -1.01 3.61 -0.86
CA GLY A 17 -2.44 3.49 -0.68
C GLY A 17 -3.18 3.50 -2.00
N GLN A 18 -3.91 2.42 -2.30
CA GLN A 18 -4.74 2.29 -3.49
C GLN A 18 -6.22 2.21 -3.10
N ILE A 19 -7.06 2.86 -3.90
CA ILE A 19 -8.51 2.78 -3.80
C ILE A 19 -8.96 1.43 -4.36
N ALA A 20 -9.92 0.80 -3.69
CA ALA A 20 -10.72 -0.28 -4.24
C ALA A 20 -12.19 0.05 -4.04
N ALA A 21 -12.99 -0.05 -5.09
CA ALA A 21 -14.43 0.22 -5.08
C ALA A 21 -15.15 -0.64 -6.10
N TYR A 22 -16.48 -0.66 -6.07
CA TYR A 22 -17.25 -1.24 -7.17
C TYR A 22 -16.91 -0.57 -8.49
N LYS A 23 -17.05 -1.28 -9.62
CA LYS A 23 -16.67 -0.78 -10.96
C LYS A 23 -17.39 0.52 -11.37
N ASP A 24 -18.59 0.74 -10.84
CA ASP A 24 -19.40 1.95 -10.99
C ASP A 24 -19.25 2.93 -9.82
N GLY A 25 -18.33 2.64 -8.88
CA GLY A 25 -18.09 3.40 -7.67
C GLY A 25 -16.95 4.42 -7.78
N PRO A 26 -16.51 4.98 -6.63
CA PRO A 26 -15.51 6.04 -6.59
C PRO A 26 -14.08 5.48 -6.74
N LEU A 27 -13.64 5.27 -7.98
CA LEU A 27 -12.31 4.71 -8.30
C LEU A 27 -11.18 5.76 -8.38
N THR A 28 -11.50 7.06 -8.30
CA THR A 28 -10.51 8.15 -8.29
C THR A 28 -10.53 8.92 -6.98
N VAL A 29 -9.44 9.61 -6.65
CA VAL A 29 -9.36 10.45 -5.44
C VAL A 29 -10.44 11.53 -5.45
N SER A 30 -10.69 12.16 -6.58
CA SER A 30 -11.73 13.18 -6.73
C SER A 30 -13.15 12.63 -6.52
N ALA A 31 -13.42 11.40 -6.97
CA ALA A 31 -14.71 10.74 -6.81
C ALA A 31 -15.01 10.32 -5.36
N LEU A 32 -14.03 10.34 -4.46
CA LEU A 32 -14.24 10.08 -3.04
C LEU A 32 -14.95 11.23 -2.30
N THR A 33 -15.13 12.40 -2.91
CA THR A 33 -15.87 13.52 -2.29
C THR A 33 -17.29 13.07 -1.95
N GLY A 34 -17.70 13.31 -0.70
CA GLY A 34 -19.01 12.90 -0.18
C GLY A 34 -19.15 11.41 0.12
N LYS A 35 -18.09 10.61 -0.04
CA LYS A 35 -18.09 9.16 0.17
C LYS A 35 -17.55 8.75 1.53
N THR A 36 -17.93 7.56 1.96
CA THR A 36 -17.40 6.90 3.16
C THR A 36 -16.32 5.90 2.74
N VAL A 37 -15.13 6.02 3.31
CA VAL A 37 -14.02 5.09 3.04
C VAL A 37 -13.75 4.17 4.24
N GLY A 38 -13.40 2.91 3.95
CA GLY A 38 -12.92 1.93 4.92
C GLY A 38 -11.41 1.84 4.89
N VAL A 39 -10.76 1.78 6.04
CA VAL A 39 -9.30 1.64 6.17
C VAL A 39 -8.95 0.75 7.37
N GLN A 40 -7.77 0.12 7.34
CA GLN A 40 -7.25 -0.55 8.52
C GLN A 40 -6.76 0.47 9.55
N LEU A 41 -7.11 0.26 10.82
CA LEU A 41 -6.71 1.09 11.96
C LEU A 41 -5.17 1.13 12.11
N ALA A 42 -4.65 2.28 12.52
CA ALA A 42 -3.23 2.51 12.83
C ALA A 42 -2.26 2.26 11.66
N THR A 43 -2.71 2.55 10.44
CA THR A 43 -1.90 2.44 9.21
C THR A 43 -1.64 3.80 8.56
N THR A 44 -0.64 3.86 7.68
CA THR A 44 -0.39 5.02 6.82
C THR A 44 -1.59 5.32 5.92
N TYR A 45 -2.37 4.30 5.55
CA TYR A 45 -3.60 4.43 4.75
C TYR A 45 -4.70 5.18 5.51
N ALA A 46 -4.88 4.88 6.82
CA ALA A 46 -5.81 5.62 7.67
C ALA A 46 -5.38 7.10 7.82
N ASP A 47 -4.08 7.35 7.97
CA ASP A 47 -3.57 8.71 8.08
C ASP A 47 -3.64 9.47 6.74
N ALA A 48 -3.45 8.80 5.62
CA ALA A 48 -3.67 9.37 4.30
C ALA A 48 -5.16 9.72 4.07
N ALA A 49 -6.07 8.81 4.43
CA ALA A 49 -7.51 9.06 4.32
C ALA A 49 -7.95 10.30 5.11
N LYS A 50 -7.41 10.53 6.31
CA LYS A 50 -7.69 11.74 7.10
C LYS A 50 -7.26 13.04 6.41
N LYS A 51 -6.30 12.98 5.49
CA LYS A 51 -5.80 14.15 4.73
C LYS A 51 -6.62 14.41 3.47
N LEU A 52 -7.43 13.45 3.02
CA LEU A 52 -8.32 13.63 1.88
C LEU A 52 -9.45 14.60 2.25
N LYS A 53 -9.61 15.63 1.42
CA LYS A 53 -10.68 16.63 1.62
C LYS A 53 -12.00 16.12 1.07
N GLY A 54 -13.09 16.49 1.75
CA GLY A 54 -14.44 16.26 1.24
C GLY A 54 -14.98 14.85 1.48
N LEU A 55 -14.30 13.95 2.17
CA LEU A 55 -14.88 12.68 2.57
C LEU A 55 -16.08 12.89 3.49
N LYS A 56 -17.14 12.07 3.32
CA LYS A 56 -18.29 12.06 4.23
C LYS A 56 -17.89 11.42 5.58
N ASN A 57 -17.16 10.33 5.55
CA ASN A 57 -16.72 9.62 6.75
C ASN A 57 -15.54 8.68 6.47
N ILE A 58 -14.79 8.34 7.52
CA ILE A 58 -13.73 7.33 7.50
C ILE A 58 -14.10 6.28 8.56
N LYS A 59 -14.28 5.04 8.15
CA LYS A 59 -14.50 3.89 9.04
C LYS A 59 -13.23 3.08 9.17
N THR A 60 -12.78 2.86 10.40
CA THR A 60 -11.60 2.06 10.69
C THR A 60 -11.97 0.65 11.09
N TYR A 61 -11.20 -0.32 10.63
CA TYR A 61 -11.37 -1.76 10.88
C TYR A 61 -10.10 -2.34 11.48
N LYS A 62 -10.20 -3.50 12.14
CA LYS A 62 -9.03 -4.17 12.74
C LYS A 62 -8.04 -4.66 11.69
N GLY A 63 -8.53 -5.05 10.51
CA GLY A 63 -7.71 -5.52 9.41
C GLY A 63 -8.36 -5.27 8.05
N ASP A 64 -7.58 -5.53 7.01
CA ASP A 64 -8.04 -5.43 5.62
C ASP A 64 -9.18 -6.40 5.26
N PRO A 65 -9.24 -7.65 5.78
CA PRO A 65 -10.38 -8.53 5.52
C PRO A 65 -11.72 -7.95 5.98
N GLU A 66 -11.76 -7.29 7.14
CA GLU A 66 -12.96 -6.64 7.65
C GLU A 66 -13.32 -5.39 6.84
N ALA A 67 -12.32 -4.60 6.44
CA ALA A 67 -12.54 -3.41 5.62
C ALA A 67 -13.06 -3.80 4.22
N PHE A 68 -12.50 -4.84 3.60
CA PHE A 68 -12.98 -5.38 2.33
C PHE A 68 -14.40 -5.98 2.45
N SER A 69 -14.68 -6.70 3.53
CA SER A 69 -16.02 -7.23 3.82
C SER A 69 -17.06 -6.11 3.97
N ALA A 70 -16.66 -4.98 4.58
CA ALA A 70 -17.53 -3.82 4.71
C ALA A 70 -17.81 -3.14 3.34
N LEU A 71 -16.82 -3.12 2.43
CA LEU A 71 -17.03 -2.67 1.04
C LEU A 71 -18.00 -3.60 0.31
N ARG A 72 -17.81 -4.92 0.39
CA ARG A 72 -18.73 -5.90 -0.21
C ARG A 72 -20.16 -5.77 0.32
N ALA A 73 -20.30 -5.47 1.61
CA ALA A 73 -21.60 -5.24 2.25
C ALA A 73 -22.16 -3.84 2.01
N LYS A 74 -21.51 -3.00 1.17
CA LYS A 74 -21.88 -1.60 0.88
C LYS A 74 -21.99 -0.72 2.13
N LYS A 75 -21.27 -1.07 3.22
CA LYS A 75 -21.19 -0.25 4.45
C LYS A 75 -20.18 0.90 4.32
N VAL A 76 -19.32 0.83 3.32
CA VAL A 76 -18.42 1.88 2.85
C VAL A 76 -18.47 1.92 1.31
N ASP A 77 -18.16 3.06 0.72
CA ASP A 77 -18.18 3.27 -0.73
C ASP A 77 -16.86 2.84 -1.40
N ALA A 78 -15.76 2.93 -0.66
CA ALA A 78 -14.43 2.50 -1.09
C ALA A 78 -13.64 1.94 0.09
N TRP A 79 -12.63 1.12 -0.22
CA TRP A 79 -11.61 0.64 0.68
C TRP A 79 -10.25 1.15 0.20
N ILE A 80 -9.43 1.69 1.12
CA ILE A 80 -8.07 2.15 0.82
C ILE A 80 -7.10 1.28 1.61
N SER A 81 -6.20 0.61 0.91
CA SER A 81 -5.16 -0.23 1.49
C SER A 81 -3.92 -0.27 0.61
N ASP A 82 -2.93 -1.08 1.02
CA ASP A 82 -1.73 -1.34 0.23
C ASP A 82 -2.06 -1.85 -1.17
N LYS A 83 -1.39 -1.34 -2.19
CA LYS A 83 -1.55 -1.72 -3.60
C LYS A 83 -1.53 -3.24 -3.80
N PHE A 84 -0.58 -3.93 -3.18
CA PHE A 84 -0.42 -5.38 -3.34
C PHE A 84 -1.47 -6.15 -2.56
N THR A 85 -1.90 -5.63 -1.40
CA THR A 85 -3.03 -6.18 -0.62
C THR A 85 -4.33 -6.06 -1.40
N VAL A 86 -4.60 -4.90 -2.00
CA VAL A 86 -5.75 -4.69 -2.89
C VAL A 86 -5.70 -5.69 -4.03
N LYS A 87 -4.58 -5.75 -4.76
CA LYS A 87 -4.42 -6.70 -5.88
C LYS A 87 -4.65 -8.14 -5.45
N ALA A 88 -3.95 -8.62 -4.42
CA ALA A 88 -4.07 -10.01 -3.96
C ALA A 88 -5.49 -10.35 -3.46
N THR A 89 -6.20 -9.37 -2.90
CA THR A 89 -7.59 -9.54 -2.46
C THR A 89 -8.53 -9.65 -3.65
N LEU A 90 -8.35 -8.80 -4.68
CA LEU A 90 -9.17 -8.84 -5.90
C LEU A 90 -8.93 -10.10 -6.71
N ASP A 91 -7.66 -10.53 -6.84
CA ASP A 91 -7.29 -11.79 -7.53
C ASP A 91 -7.98 -13.02 -6.88
N LYS A 92 -8.19 -13.00 -5.56
CA LYS A 92 -8.92 -14.05 -4.82
C LYS A 92 -10.45 -13.91 -4.89
N ASN A 93 -10.95 -12.78 -5.34
CA ASN A 93 -12.39 -12.46 -5.39
C ASN A 93 -12.79 -11.85 -6.75
N PRO A 94 -12.55 -12.55 -7.88
CA PRO A 94 -12.75 -11.99 -9.23
C PRO A 94 -14.19 -11.60 -9.51
N ASP A 95 -15.14 -12.28 -8.88
CA ASP A 95 -16.59 -12.07 -9.07
C ASP A 95 -17.20 -11.02 -8.13
N ALA A 96 -16.37 -10.34 -7.32
CA ALA A 96 -16.88 -9.34 -6.36
C ALA A 96 -17.42 -8.05 -7.03
N GLY A 97 -17.16 -7.85 -8.32
CA GLY A 97 -17.53 -6.62 -9.03
C GLY A 97 -16.76 -5.37 -8.57
N ILE A 98 -15.64 -5.58 -7.85
CA ILE A 98 -14.78 -4.54 -7.30
C ILE A 98 -13.52 -4.45 -8.16
N SER A 99 -13.04 -3.23 -8.35
CA SER A 99 -11.82 -2.94 -9.11
C SER A 99 -10.85 -2.09 -8.28
N ALA A 100 -9.57 -2.21 -8.60
CA ALA A 100 -8.56 -1.27 -8.14
C ALA A 100 -8.73 0.07 -8.88
N GLY A 101 -8.67 1.15 -8.12
CA GLY A 101 -8.73 2.51 -8.61
C GLY A 101 -7.38 3.22 -8.52
N GLU A 102 -7.44 4.54 -8.39
CA GLU A 102 -6.29 5.43 -8.33
C GLU A 102 -5.46 5.21 -7.06
N MET A 103 -4.16 5.44 -7.16
CA MET A 103 -3.26 5.52 -6.01
C MET A 103 -3.48 6.83 -5.27
N VAL A 104 -3.72 6.75 -3.97
CA VAL A 104 -3.87 7.93 -3.09
C VAL A 104 -2.50 8.55 -2.78
N PHE A 105 -1.49 7.71 -2.59
CA PHE A 105 -0.11 8.11 -2.36
C PHE A 105 0.84 6.93 -2.65
N VAL A 106 2.11 7.25 -2.82
CA VAL A 106 3.19 6.26 -2.94
C VAL A 106 4.07 6.34 -1.71
N GLU A 107 4.50 5.19 -1.19
CA GLU A 107 5.46 5.10 -0.10
C GLU A 107 6.63 4.17 -0.45
N ARG A 108 7.79 4.50 0.10
CA ARG A 108 9.02 3.74 -0.04
C ARG A 108 9.22 2.87 1.20
N VAL A 109 9.34 1.57 1.00
CA VAL A 109 9.51 0.62 2.10
C VAL A 109 10.96 0.22 2.23
N SER A 110 11.49 0.34 3.45
CA SER A 110 12.88 0.08 3.80
C SER A 110 12.99 -0.93 4.93
N MET A 111 14.08 -1.69 4.94
CA MET A 111 14.44 -2.54 6.07
C MET A 111 14.79 -1.67 7.27
N ILE A 112 14.28 -2.04 8.44
CA ILE A 112 14.48 -1.33 9.70
C ILE A 112 15.68 -1.92 10.44
N LEU A 113 16.51 -1.07 11.00
CA LEU A 113 17.74 -1.42 11.72
C LEU A 113 17.74 -0.82 13.12
N ARG A 114 18.48 -1.44 14.02
CA ARG A 114 18.83 -0.81 15.29
C ARG A 114 19.65 0.46 15.01
N LYS A 115 19.37 1.53 15.77
CA LYS A 115 20.09 2.81 15.71
C LYS A 115 21.61 2.61 15.72
N ASN A 116 22.29 3.38 14.88
CA ASN A 116 23.76 3.43 14.78
C ASN A 116 24.43 2.11 14.33
N ASN A 117 23.69 1.18 13.71
CA ASN A 117 24.28 -0.04 13.16
C ASN A 117 24.70 0.17 11.69
N LYS A 118 25.67 1.05 11.49
CA LYS A 118 26.14 1.45 10.15
C LYS A 118 26.69 0.26 9.35
N THR A 119 27.40 -0.67 10.01
CA THR A 119 27.94 -1.86 9.35
C THR A 119 26.86 -2.73 8.71
N LEU A 120 25.74 -2.92 9.40
CA LEU A 120 24.61 -3.70 8.85
C LEU A 120 23.88 -2.91 7.75
N GLU A 121 23.68 -1.61 7.94
CA GLU A 121 23.08 -0.74 6.93
C GLU A 121 23.86 -0.82 5.62
N ASP A 122 25.19 -0.66 5.66
CA ASP A 122 26.03 -0.68 4.47
C ASP A 122 25.98 -2.05 3.76
N LYS A 123 26.02 -3.16 4.52
CA LYS A 123 25.89 -4.52 3.96
C LYS A 123 24.53 -4.76 3.28
N LEU A 124 23.44 -4.29 3.88
CA LEU A 124 22.11 -4.41 3.29
C LEU A 124 21.97 -3.57 2.02
N ASN A 125 22.49 -2.35 2.05
CA ASN A 125 22.46 -1.47 0.88
C ASN A 125 23.32 -2.01 -0.27
N GLN A 126 24.50 -2.58 0.05
CA GLN A 126 25.35 -3.24 -0.94
C GLN A 126 24.66 -4.47 -1.54
N GLY A 127 24.13 -5.37 -0.71
CA GLY A 127 23.42 -6.57 -1.19
C GLY A 127 22.21 -6.21 -2.04
N LEU A 128 21.45 -5.18 -1.67
CA LEU A 128 20.33 -4.68 -2.48
C LEU A 128 20.81 -4.17 -3.85
N ALA A 129 21.89 -3.40 -3.88
CA ALA A 129 22.46 -2.90 -5.12
C ALA A 129 22.96 -4.04 -6.04
N GLU A 130 23.57 -5.09 -5.45
CA GLU A 130 24.03 -6.27 -6.19
C GLU A 130 22.87 -7.02 -6.85
N VAL A 131 21.81 -7.36 -6.11
CA VAL A 131 20.65 -8.09 -6.66
C VAL A 131 19.82 -7.25 -7.65
N MET A 132 19.86 -5.92 -7.53
CA MET A 132 19.27 -5.04 -8.53
C MET A 132 20.09 -5.02 -9.83
N LYS A 133 21.42 -5.02 -9.71
CA LYS A 133 22.35 -4.97 -10.84
C LYS A 133 22.38 -6.28 -11.64
N ASP A 134 22.36 -7.43 -10.97
CA ASP A 134 22.43 -8.75 -11.62
C ASP A 134 21.08 -9.25 -12.20
N GLY A 135 19.99 -8.47 -11.97
CA GLY A 135 18.66 -8.78 -12.47
C GLY A 135 17.84 -9.73 -11.56
N THR A 136 18.43 -10.26 -10.49
CA THR A 136 17.73 -11.14 -9.53
C THR A 136 16.51 -10.45 -8.93
N TYR A 137 16.64 -9.18 -8.55
CA TYR A 137 15.54 -8.40 -7.99
C TYR A 137 14.36 -8.31 -8.97
N LYS A 138 14.64 -7.97 -10.24
CA LYS A 138 13.61 -7.87 -11.28
C LYS A 138 12.92 -9.22 -11.52
N ALA A 139 13.69 -10.30 -11.62
CA ALA A 139 13.14 -11.64 -11.84
C ALA A 139 12.20 -12.06 -10.69
N LEU A 140 12.59 -11.78 -9.43
CA LEU A 140 11.74 -12.05 -8.27
C LEU A 140 10.48 -11.16 -8.25
N SER A 141 10.61 -9.88 -8.57
CA SER A 141 9.47 -8.95 -8.66
C SER A 141 8.44 -9.45 -9.68
N GLU A 142 8.87 -9.77 -10.88
CA GLU A 142 8.00 -10.28 -11.94
C GLU A 142 7.37 -11.65 -11.58
N LYS A 143 8.14 -12.53 -10.94
CA LYS A 143 7.65 -13.85 -10.51
C LYS A 143 6.51 -13.74 -9.51
N TYR A 144 6.65 -12.92 -8.48
CA TYR A 144 5.73 -12.88 -7.35
C TYR A 144 4.67 -11.78 -7.46
N PHE A 145 4.99 -10.63 -8.03
CA PHE A 145 4.10 -9.46 -8.12
C PHE A 145 3.57 -9.20 -9.53
N LYS A 146 4.14 -9.85 -10.56
CA LYS A 146 3.82 -9.65 -11.99
C LYS A 146 4.16 -8.25 -12.50
N GLU A 147 5.01 -7.53 -11.76
CA GLU A 147 5.51 -6.20 -12.11
C GLU A 147 6.84 -5.95 -11.39
N ASP A 148 7.62 -4.99 -11.88
CA ASP A 148 8.81 -4.51 -11.20
C ASP A 148 8.38 -3.57 -10.06
N ILE A 149 8.61 -3.99 -8.80
CA ILE A 149 8.24 -3.26 -7.60
C ILE A 149 9.34 -2.34 -7.08
N SER A 150 10.45 -2.20 -7.83
CA SER A 150 11.53 -1.29 -7.42
C SER A 150 11.06 0.16 -7.35
N CYS A 151 11.66 0.92 -6.44
CA CYS A 151 11.46 2.36 -6.35
C CYS A 151 12.24 3.05 -7.48
N ARG A 152 11.72 3.02 -8.69
CA ARG A 152 12.29 3.86 -9.76
C ARG A 152 12.02 5.31 -9.41
N SER A 153 13.09 6.07 -9.33
CA SER A 153 13.09 7.54 -9.18
C SER A 153 12.51 8.21 -10.41
#